data_e23926d765300072d87d33daeff5d476
#
_entry.id   e23926d765300072d87d33daeff5d476
#
_cell.length_a   1.000
_cell.length_b   1.000
_cell.length_c   1.000
_cell.angle_alpha   90.00
_cell.angle_beta   90.00
_cell.angle_gamma   90.00
#
_symmetry.space_group_name_H-M   'P 1'
#
loop_
_entity.id
_entity.type
_entity.pdbx_description
1 polymer ?
#
loop_
_entity_poly.entity_id
_entity_poly.type
_entity_poly.pdbx_seq_one_letter_code
_entity_poly.pdbx_strand_id
1 'polypeptide(L)'
;MGGKRHFAPVSDSPPSPAVTPLRAPSVSLLEGAALFLDFDGTLAPIADTPCGVEVDEELIGTLLRLRDALDGRLAIVSGRSVATLRDFGFTDFLIAGTHGLEFAAPGADVDAPARLPAIDAVEHAFNAFVADKPGLLVERKTISVGLHFRGAPQWGDDARALAMALANDHDLAVQPGKMLFELRPGGADKGSAVRRLM
;
A
#
# COMPACT_ATOMS: atom_id res chain seq x y z
N MET A 1 -68.70 -6.62 7.39
CA MET A 1 -67.95 -7.62 6.59
C MET A 1 -66.81 -6.91 5.88
N GLY A 2 -65.60 -6.93 6.46
CA GLY A 2 -64.42 -6.29 5.93
C GLY A 2 -63.36 -7.33 5.59
N GLY A 3 -63.21 -7.63 4.31
CA GLY A 3 -62.21 -8.58 3.83
C GLY A 3 -60.79 -8.01 3.90
N LYS A 4 -59.91 -8.59 4.74
CA LYS A 4 -58.49 -8.33 4.75
C LYS A 4 -57.83 -9.05 3.57
N ARG A 5 -57.30 -8.32 2.62
CA ARG A 5 -56.42 -8.87 1.57
C ARG A 5 -55.02 -9.08 2.14
N HIS A 6 -54.58 -10.34 2.22
CA HIS A 6 -53.21 -10.73 2.48
C HIS A 6 -52.40 -10.50 1.19
N PHE A 7 -51.42 -9.59 1.26
CA PHE A 7 -50.35 -9.53 0.27
C PHE A 7 -49.23 -10.46 0.73
N ALA A 8 -48.95 -11.48 -0.04
CA ALA A 8 -47.75 -12.30 0.12
C ALA A 8 -46.52 -11.51 -0.43
N PRO A 9 -45.37 -11.56 0.24
CA PRO A 9 -44.16 -10.96 -0.32
C PRO A 9 -43.63 -11.84 -1.45
N VAL A 10 -43.59 -11.30 -2.66
CA VAL A 10 -42.88 -11.91 -3.79
C VAL A 10 -41.42 -11.53 -3.63
N SER A 11 -40.58 -12.47 -3.22
CA SER A 11 -39.13 -12.36 -3.23
C SER A 11 -38.63 -13.07 -4.49
N ASP A 12 -38.62 -12.35 -5.61
CA ASP A 12 -37.94 -12.79 -6.83
C ASP A 12 -36.60 -12.06 -6.93
N SER A 13 -35.63 -12.51 -6.16
CA SER A 13 -34.22 -12.25 -6.47
C SER A 13 -33.76 -13.31 -7.47
N PRO A 14 -33.22 -12.93 -8.64
CA PRO A 14 -32.68 -13.92 -9.57
C PRO A 14 -31.52 -14.66 -8.90
N PRO A 15 -31.38 -15.99 -9.16
CA PRO A 15 -30.28 -16.76 -8.60
C PRO A 15 -28.96 -16.15 -9.05
N SER A 16 -28.06 -15.90 -8.08
CA SER A 16 -26.67 -15.49 -8.38
C SER A 16 -26.05 -16.46 -9.40
N PRO A 17 -25.40 -15.96 -10.44
CA PRO A 17 -24.73 -16.82 -11.41
C PRO A 17 -23.77 -17.76 -10.67
N ALA A 18 -23.87 -19.06 -10.97
CA ALA A 18 -22.97 -20.06 -10.41
C ALA A 18 -21.53 -19.70 -10.79
N VAL A 19 -20.71 -19.31 -9.79
CA VAL A 19 -19.29 -19.04 -9.99
C VAL A 19 -18.63 -20.40 -10.29
N THR A 20 -18.29 -20.63 -11.54
CA THR A 20 -17.48 -21.78 -11.92
C THR A 20 -16.11 -21.64 -11.25
N PRO A 21 -15.68 -22.60 -10.40
CA PRO A 21 -14.39 -22.51 -9.77
C PRO A 21 -13.29 -22.46 -10.82
N LEU A 22 -12.39 -21.49 -10.72
CA LEU A 22 -11.23 -21.39 -11.59
C LEU A 22 -10.35 -22.64 -11.38
N ARG A 23 -9.80 -23.17 -12.47
CA ARG A 23 -8.82 -24.27 -12.38
C ARG A 23 -7.57 -23.75 -11.65
N ALA A 24 -6.98 -24.61 -10.80
CA ALA A 24 -5.69 -24.31 -10.19
C ALA A 24 -4.64 -24.02 -11.32
N PRO A 25 -3.81 -22.98 -11.18
CA PRO A 25 -2.77 -22.70 -12.16
C PRO A 25 -1.77 -23.87 -12.21
N SER A 26 -1.22 -24.10 -13.39
CA SER A 26 -0.14 -25.09 -13.54
C SER A 26 1.12 -24.63 -12.84
N VAL A 27 1.86 -25.55 -12.20
CA VAL A 27 3.18 -25.26 -11.63
C VAL A 27 4.19 -24.76 -12.69
N SER A 28 4.02 -25.15 -13.96
CA SER A 28 4.83 -24.63 -15.09
C SER A 28 4.67 -23.13 -15.32
N LEU A 29 3.66 -22.48 -14.73
CA LEU A 29 3.52 -21.02 -14.78
C LEU A 29 4.71 -20.29 -14.12
N LEU A 30 5.39 -20.95 -13.19
CA LEU A 30 6.55 -20.38 -12.47
C LEU A 30 7.87 -20.64 -13.20
N GLU A 31 7.89 -21.47 -14.26
CA GLU A 31 9.10 -21.76 -15.02
C GLU A 31 9.57 -20.50 -15.77
N GLY A 32 10.76 -19.99 -15.43
CA GLY A 32 11.33 -18.78 -16.00
C GLY A 32 10.61 -17.47 -15.59
N ALA A 33 9.62 -17.54 -14.69
CA ALA A 33 8.89 -16.36 -14.22
C ALA A 33 9.70 -15.50 -13.26
N ALA A 34 9.41 -14.21 -13.22
CA ALA A 34 9.74 -13.31 -12.11
C ALA A 34 8.46 -12.98 -11.35
N LEU A 35 8.53 -13.01 -10.02
CA LEU A 35 7.39 -12.78 -9.14
C LEU A 35 7.53 -11.43 -8.41
N PHE A 36 6.57 -10.54 -8.62
CA PHE A 36 6.49 -9.25 -7.94
C PHE A 36 5.28 -9.25 -7.01
N LEU A 37 5.52 -9.14 -5.71
CA LEU A 37 4.50 -9.24 -4.67
C LEU A 37 4.24 -7.89 -4.04
N ASP A 38 2.97 -7.48 -4.00
CA ASP A 38 2.54 -6.37 -3.14
C ASP A 38 2.51 -6.82 -1.68
N PHE A 39 2.64 -5.88 -0.74
CA PHE A 39 2.66 -6.18 0.68
C PHE A 39 1.28 -6.02 1.31
N ASP A 40 0.73 -4.80 1.34
CA ASP A 40 -0.52 -4.50 2.03
C ASP A 40 -1.74 -5.08 1.30
N GLY A 41 -2.47 -5.98 1.97
CA GLY A 41 -3.63 -6.67 1.39
C GLY A 41 -3.27 -7.87 0.51
N THR A 42 -1.97 -8.21 0.37
CA THR A 42 -1.46 -9.37 -0.38
C THR A 42 -0.68 -10.31 0.53
N LEU A 43 0.46 -9.87 1.05
CA LEU A 43 1.30 -10.64 1.98
C LEU A 43 0.87 -10.46 3.44
N ALA A 44 0.33 -9.29 3.77
CA ALA A 44 -0.16 -8.99 5.10
C ALA A 44 -1.56 -8.34 5.03
N PRO A 45 -2.44 -8.59 6.00
CA PRO A 45 -3.74 -7.92 6.06
C PRO A 45 -3.57 -6.41 6.26
N ILE A 46 -4.53 -5.63 5.73
CA ILE A 46 -4.55 -4.18 5.95
C ILE A 46 -4.93 -3.91 7.41
N ALA A 47 -4.00 -3.40 8.19
CA ALA A 47 -4.21 -3.01 9.58
C ALA A 47 -4.81 -1.61 9.73
N ASP A 48 -5.32 -1.29 10.93
CA ASP A 48 -5.90 0.02 11.23
C ASP A 48 -4.85 1.12 11.36
N THR A 49 -3.62 0.76 11.71
CA THR A 49 -2.47 1.66 11.77
C THR A 49 -1.31 1.11 10.94
N PRO A 50 -0.42 1.97 10.42
CA PRO A 50 0.75 1.52 9.66
C PRO A 50 1.65 0.53 10.41
N CYS A 51 1.76 0.69 11.75
CA CYS A 51 2.59 -0.14 12.62
C CYS A 51 1.85 -1.39 13.14
N GLY A 52 0.53 -1.52 12.89
CA GLY A 52 -0.30 -2.62 13.42
C GLY A 52 -0.26 -3.89 12.57
N VAL A 53 0.65 -3.97 11.60
CA VAL A 53 0.82 -5.15 10.75
C VAL A 53 1.77 -6.11 11.44
N GLU A 54 1.36 -7.37 11.52
CA GLU A 54 2.19 -8.48 11.98
C GLU A 54 2.54 -9.39 10.79
N VAL A 55 3.80 -9.77 10.71
CA VAL A 55 4.33 -10.72 9.72
C VAL A 55 4.89 -11.90 10.49
N ASP A 56 4.39 -13.09 10.19
CA ASP A 56 4.87 -14.30 10.84
C ASP A 56 6.12 -14.89 10.15
N GLU A 57 6.90 -15.65 10.91
CA GLU A 57 8.10 -16.31 10.42
C GLU A 57 7.78 -17.37 9.34
N GLU A 58 6.58 -17.95 9.36
CA GLU A 58 6.17 -18.95 8.39
C GLU A 58 6.01 -18.33 7.00
N LEU A 59 5.44 -17.12 6.93
CA LEU A 59 5.34 -16.35 5.68
C LEU A 59 6.75 -16.06 5.12
N ILE A 60 7.65 -15.51 5.95
CA ILE A 60 9.03 -15.23 5.53
C ILE A 60 9.71 -16.50 5.04
N GLY A 61 9.64 -17.62 5.79
CA GLY A 61 10.20 -18.90 5.38
C GLY A 61 9.63 -19.44 4.07
N THR A 62 8.32 -19.22 3.82
CA THR A 62 7.69 -19.62 2.57
C THR A 62 8.18 -18.80 1.39
N LEU A 63 8.31 -17.48 1.57
CA LEU A 63 8.81 -16.58 0.53
C LEU A 63 10.29 -16.83 0.21
N LEU A 64 11.11 -17.18 1.20
CA LEU A 64 12.51 -17.57 0.98
C LEU A 64 12.62 -18.84 0.11
N ARG A 65 11.81 -19.87 0.41
CA ARG A 65 11.77 -21.08 -0.43
C ARG A 65 11.29 -20.77 -1.86
N LEU A 66 10.31 -19.90 -1.99
CA LEU A 66 9.79 -19.48 -3.30
C LEU A 66 10.83 -18.67 -4.08
N ARG A 67 11.55 -17.75 -3.42
CA ARG A 67 12.66 -17.00 -4.01
C ARG A 67 13.73 -17.95 -4.54
N ASP A 68 14.11 -18.95 -3.75
CA ASP A 68 15.14 -19.92 -4.15
C ASP A 68 14.65 -20.78 -5.33
N ALA A 69 13.39 -21.20 -5.34
CA ALA A 69 12.79 -21.94 -6.46
C ALA A 69 12.69 -21.12 -7.76
N LEU A 70 12.68 -19.80 -7.65
CA LEU A 70 12.67 -18.85 -8.77
C LEU A 70 14.08 -18.33 -9.12
N ASP A 71 15.16 -18.93 -8.62
CA ASP A 71 16.55 -18.47 -8.80
C ASP A 71 16.72 -16.98 -8.46
N GLY A 72 16.13 -16.54 -7.37
CA GLY A 72 16.19 -15.14 -6.90
C GLY A 72 15.22 -14.19 -7.58
N ARG A 73 14.42 -14.62 -8.56
CA ARG A 73 13.48 -13.77 -9.32
C ARG A 73 12.19 -13.49 -8.54
N LEU A 74 12.32 -13.03 -7.29
CA LEU A 74 11.22 -12.60 -6.45
C LEU A 74 11.55 -11.22 -5.85
N ALA A 75 10.62 -10.27 -5.96
CA ALA A 75 10.76 -8.94 -5.38
C ALA A 75 9.46 -8.52 -4.66
N ILE A 76 9.62 -7.75 -3.58
CA ILE A 76 8.52 -7.08 -2.88
C ILE A 76 8.38 -5.67 -3.46
N VAL A 77 7.17 -5.30 -3.90
CA VAL A 77 6.89 -3.98 -4.51
C VAL A 77 5.76 -3.31 -3.74
N SER A 78 6.08 -2.31 -2.93
CA SER A 78 5.15 -1.74 -1.93
C SER A 78 5.14 -0.21 -1.91
N GLY A 79 4.08 0.36 -1.34
CA GLY A 79 4.02 1.76 -0.92
C GLY A 79 4.75 2.02 0.39
N ARG A 80 5.12 0.97 1.13
CA ARG A 80 5.94 1.09 2.35
C ARG A 80 7.39 1.37 1.98
N SER A 81 8.10 2.06 2.90
CA SER A 81 9.55 2.26 2.73
C SER A 81 10.32 0.94 2.84
N VAL A 82 11.51 0.90 2.23
CA VAL A 82 12.44 -0.24 2.40
C VAL A 82 12.74 -0.50 3.87
N ALA A 83 12.97 0.56 4.66
CA ALA A 83 13.23 0.44 6.10
C ALA A 83 12.08 -0.29 6.82
N THR A 84 10.84 0.15 6.61
CA THR A 84 9.66 -0.50 7.22
C THR A 84 9.53 -1.97 6.83
N LEU A 85 9.76 -2.31 5.55
CA LEU A 85 9.69 -3.70 5.11
C LEU A 85 10.80 -4.56 5.73
N ARG A 86 12.00 -4.01 5.91
CA ARG A 86 13.09 -4.69 6.61
C ARG A 86 12.77 -4.94 8.08
N ASP A 87 12.13 -4.00 8.76
CA ASP A 87 11.67 -4.15 10.14
C ASP A 87 10.64 -5.28 10.28
N PHE A 88 9.88 -5.58 9.22
CA PHE A 88 8.98 -6.74 9.12
C PHE A 88 9.68 -8.05 8.71
N GLY A 89 11.00 -8.07 8.59
CA GLY A 89 11.78 -9.29 8.29
C GLY A 89 12.11 -9.51 6.81
N PHE A 90 11.84 -8.55 5.91
CA PHE A 90 12.10 -8.69 4.47
C PHE A 90 13.54 -8.31 4.06
N THR A 91 14.52 -8.38 4.96
CA THR A 91 15.93 -8.00 4.70
C THR A 91 16.58 -8.81 3.58
N ASP A 92 16.17 -10.07 3.42
CA ASP A 92 16.74 -11.02 2.44
C ASP A 92 16.06 -10.99 1.07
N PHE A 93 15.23 -9.97 0.82
CA PHE A 93 14.50 -9.84 -0.44
C PHE A 93 14.94 -8.62 -1.24
N LEU A 94 14.77 -8.70 -2.57
CA LEU A 94 14.81 -7.54 -3.44
C LEU A 94 13.54 -6.71 -3.18
N ILE A 95 13.70 -5.43 -2.85
CA ILE A 95 12.59 -4.57 -2.44
C ILE A 95 12.55 -3.32 -3.34
N ALA A 96 11.35 -3.00 -3.83
CA ALA A 96 11.01 -1.68 -4.35
C ALA A 96 9.99 -1.05 -3.39
N GLY A 97 10.43 -0.11 -2.59
CA GLY A 97 9.64 0.62 -1.59
C GLY A 97 9.15 1.97 -2.10
N THR A 98 8.32 2.63 -1.30
CA THR A 98 7.77 3.98 -1.54
C THR A 98 7.30 4.15 -2.99
N HIS A 99 6.45 3.19 -3.44
CA HIS A 99 5.89 3.13 -4.80
C HIS A 99 6.93 3.14 -5.93
N GLY A 100 8.12 2.59 -5.70
CA GLY A 100 9.19 2.52 -6.69
C GLY A 100 10.19 3.67 -6.67
N LEU A 101 10.24 4.43 -5.59
CA LEU A 101 11.25 5.47 -5.36
C LEU A 101 12.46 4.94 -4.57
N GLU A 102 12.29 3.88 -3.79
CA GLU A 102 13.35 3.23 -3.03
C GLU A 102 13.62 1.83 -3.58
N PHE A 103 14.89 1.43 -3.67
CA PHE A 103 15.29 0.09 -4.07
C PHE A 103 16.36 -0.45 -3.13
N ALA A 104 16.29 -1.72 -2.81
CA ALA A 104 17.34 -2.41 -2.06
C ALA A 104 17.46 -3.86 -2.48
N ALA A 105 18.67 -4.32 -2.76
CA ALA A 105 18.99 -5.73 -2.85
C ALA A 105 19.13 -6.33 -1.43
N PRO A 106 19.10 -7.67 -1.28
CA PRO A 106 19.34 -8.33 0.00
C PRO A 106 20.62 -7.83 0.68
N GLY A 107 20.48 -7.33 1.92
CA GLY A 107 21.60 -6.85 2.72
C GLY A 107 22.32 -5.58 2.22
N ALA A 108 21.92 -5.01 1.08
CA ALA A 108 22.54 -3.81 0.52
C ALA A 108 21.94 -2.52 1.07
N ASP A 109 22.65 -1.41 0.89
CA ASP A 109 22.13 -0.07 1.18
C ASP A 109 20.90 0.26 0.32
N VAL A 110 20.10 1.19 0.80
CA VAL A 110 18.89 1.66 0.08
C VAL A 110 19.32 2.66 -1.00
N ASP A 111 19.02 2.35 -2.24
CA ASP A 111 19.10 3.31 -3.35
C ASP A 111 17.79 4.11 -3.40
N ALA A 112 17.86 5.37 -3.01
CA ALA A 112 16.74 6.30 -2.96
C ALA A 112 17.19 7.71 -3.32
N PRO A 113 16.32 8.55 -3.91
CA PRO A 113 16.63 9.96 -4.07
C PRO A 113 16.77 10.64 -2.71
N ALA A 114 17.53 11.74 -2.68
CA ALA A 114 17.59 12.57 -1.49
C ALA A 114 16.20 13.12 -1.12
N ARG A 115 15.92 13.20 0.18
CA ARG A 115 14.69 13.82 0.68
C ARG A 115 14.66 15.29 0.26
N LEU A 116 13.60 15.69 -0.43
CA LEU A 116 13.45 17.08 -0.89
C LEU A 116 13.08 17.99 0.29
N PRO A 117 13.62 19.23 0.37
CA PRO A 117 13.19 20.22 1.36
C PRO A 117 11.68 20.51 1.33
N ALA A 118 11.04 20.37 0.17
CA ALA A 118 9.61 20.45 -0.01
C ALA A 118 8.83 19.44 0.87
N ILE A 119 9.36 18.23 1.04
CA ILE A 119 8.72 17.20 1.89
C ILE A 119 8.78 17.61 3.37
N ASP A 120 9.86 18.27 3.82
CA ASP A 120 9.95 18.78 5.20
C ASP A 120 8.96 19.95 5.42
N ALA A 121 8.78 20.83 4.43
CA ALA A 121 7.79 21.89 4.48
C ALA A 121 6.35 21.33 4.57
N VAL A 122 6.04 20.30 3.77
CA VAL A 122 4.74 19.60 3.82
C VAL A 122 4.53 18.91 5.17
N GLU A 123 5.55 18.23 5.69
CA GLU A 123 5.50 17.60 7.02
C GLU A 123 5.17 18.63 8.11
N HIS A 124 5.79 19.80 8.06
CA HIS A 124 5.50 20.88 9.00
C HIS A 124 4.03 21.36 8.88
N ALA A 125 3.55 21.57 7.67
CA ALA A 125 2.16 21.97 7.42
C ALA A 125 1.15 20.90 7.89
N PHE A 126 1.41 19.63 7.65
CA PHE A 126 0.58 18.54 8.12
C PHE A 126 0.57 18.47 9.66
N ASN A 127 1.73 18.60 10.32
CA ASN A 127 1.80 18.62 11.78
C ASN A 127 1.02 19.80 12.38
N ALA A 128 1.08 20.98 11.77
CA ALA A 128 0.27 22.13 12.17
C ALA A 128 -1.24 21.87 11.98
N PHE A 129 -1.63 21.23 10.88
CA PHE A 129 -3.03 20.89 10.59
C PHE A 129 -3.62 19.89 11.59
N VAL A 130 -2.85 18.89 12.05
CA VAL A 130 -3.35 17.84 12.96
C VAL A 130 -3.31 18.25 14.44
N ALA A 131 -2.63 19.35 14.79
CA ALA A 131 -2.34 19.72 16.17
C ALA A 131 -3.59 19.82 17.09
N ASP A 132 -4.72 20.24 16.53
CA ASP A 132 -6.01 20.39 17.24
C ASP A 132 -7.09 19.38 16.78
N LYS A 133 -6.70 18.35 16.02
CA LYS A 133 -7.61 17.37 15.39
C LYS A 133 -7.26 15.93 15.81
N PRO A 134 -7.74 15.49 16.98
CA PRO A 134 -7.47 14.15 17.48
C PRO A 134 -8.00 13.09 16.49
N GLY A 135 -7.22 12.03 16.30
CA GLY A 135 -7.51 10.95 15.37
C GLY A 135 -6.88 11.11 13.97
N LEU A 136 -6.34 12.29 13.65
CA LEU A 136 -5.44 12.46 12.51
C LEU A 136 -4.02 12.04 12.90
N LEU A 137 -3.25 11.52 11.94
CA LEU A 137 -1.87 11.10 12.13
C LEU A 137 -1.00 11.54 10.95
N VAL A 138 0.15 12.12 11.24
CA VAL A 138 1.20 12.36 10.25
C VAL A 138 2.22 11.23 10.30
N GLU A 139 2.44 10.57 9.16
CA GLU A 139 3.45 9.53 8.99
C GLU A 139 4.64 10.09 8.22
N ARG A 140 5.78 10.25 8.91
CA ARG A 140 7.05 10.58 8.28
C ARG A 140 7.65 9.34 7.65
N LYS A 141 8.01 9.40 6.36
CA LYS A 141 8.77 8.37 5.64
C LYS A 141 10.09 8.95 5.17
N THR A 142 10.97 8.12 4.62
CA THR A 142 12.31 8.54 4.14
C THR A 142 12.23 9.72 3.16
N ILE A 143 11.39 9.63 2.13
CA ILE A 143 11.31 10.59 1.02
C ILE A 143 9.89 11.12 0.77
N SER A 144 8.93 10.79 1.63
CA SER A 144 7.53 11.20 1.53
C SER A 144 6.96 11.50 2.91
N VAL A 145 5.72 11.98 2.94
CA VAL A 145 4.96 12.18 4.17
C VAL A 145 3.49 11.89 3.94
N GLY A 146 2.86 11.16 4.86
CA GLY A 146 1.46 10.76 4.81
C GLY A 146 0.61 11.51 5.84
N LEU A 147 -0.60 11.90 5.46
CA LEU A 147 -1.65 12.42 6.34
C LEU A 147 -2.77 11.39 6.42
N HIS A 148 -2.86 10.67 7.52
CA HIS A 148 -3.90 9.69 7.80
C HIS A 148 -5.10 10.36 8.46
N PHE A 149 -6.30 10.04 7.96
CA PHE A 149 -7.57 10.53 8.53
C PHE A 149 -8.54 9.40 8.91
N ARG A 150 -8.05 8.17 9.03
CA ARG A 150 -8.86 7.00 9.39
C ARG A 150 -9.48 7.14 10.78
N GLY A 151 -8.75 7.67 11.76
CA GLY A 151 -9.23 7.92 13.13
C GLY A 151 -10.17 9.13 13.26
N ALA A 152 -10.28 9.96 12.19
CA ALA A 152 -11.11 11.16 12.14
C ALA A 152 -11.64 11.41 10.72
N PRO A 153 -12.53 10.53 10.18
CA PRO A 153 -13.00 10.58 8.79
C PRO A 153 -13.69 11.89 8.39
N GLN A 154 -14.25 12.62 9.35
CA GLN A 154 -14.89 13.92 9.15
C GLN A 154 -13.93 14.97 8.58
N TRP A 155 -12.62 14.83 8.75
CA TRP A 155 -11.60 15.72 8.23
C TRP A 155 -11.05 15.30 6.85
N GLY A 156 -11.66 14.29 6.20
CA GLY A 156 -11.17 13.75 4.93
C GLY A 156 -11.13 14.77 3.79
N ASP A 157 -12.16 15.61 3.67
CA ASP A 157 -12.22 16.64 2.63
C ASP A 157 -11.22 17.78 2.88
N ASP A 158 -11.06 18.21 4.13
CA ASP A 158 -10.06 19.22 4.50
C ASP A 158 -8.63 18.70 4.32
N ALA A 159 -8.37 17.44 4.71
CA ALA A 159 -7.09 16.77 4.51
C ALA A 159 -6.75 16.67 3.02
N ARG A 160 -7.76 16.36 2.19
CA ARG A 160 -7.59 16.32 0.73
C ARG A 160 -7.26 17.71 0.17
N ALA A 161 -8.02 18.73 0.56
CA ALA A 161 -7.81 20.09 0.09
C ALA A 161 -6.40 20.58 0.43
N LEU A 162 -5.95 20.36 1.67
CA LEU A 162 -4.60 20.69 2.12
C LEU A 162 -3.54 19.95 1.31
N ALA A 163 -3.70 18.61 1.15
CA ALA A 163 -2.75 17.80 0.41
C ALA A 163 -2.61 18.25 -1.04
N MET A 164 -3.72 18.56 -1.72
CA MET A 164 -3.70 19.03 -3.10
C MET A 164 -3.06 20.41 -3.24
N ALA A 165 -3.34 21.35 -2.30
CA ALA A 165 -2.72 22.67 -2.30
C ALA A 165 -1.21 22.57 -2.13
N LEU A 166 -0.74 21.85 -1.12
CA LEU A 166 0.70 21.67 -0.86
C LEU A 166 1.42 20.94 -2.00
N ALA A 167 0.76 19.95 -2.63
CA ALA A 167 1.34 19.26 -3.78
C ALA A 167 1.55 20.21 -4.96
N ASN A 168 0.57 21.08 -5.25
CA ASN A 168 0.68 22.09 -6.30
C ASN A 168 1.76 23.12 -5.99
N ASP A 169 1.84 23.62 -4.74
CA ASP A 169 2.80 24.65 -4.33
C ASP A 169 4.25 24.17 -4.36
N HIS A 170 4.46 22.87 -4.18
CA HIS A 170 5.79 22.25 -4.07
C HIS A 170 6.16 21.30 -5.21
N ASP A 171 5.35 21.21 -6.27
CA ASP A 171 5.55 20.27 -7.40
C ASP A 171 5.72 18.81 -6.94
N LEU A 172 4.84 18.37 -6.06
CA LEU A 172 4.82 17.00 -5.52
C LEU A 172 3.64 16.21 -6.08
N ALA A 173 3.78 14.90 -6.10
CA ALA A 173 2.68 13.99 -6.42
C ALA A 173 1.87 13.66 -5.16
N VAL A 174 0.54 13.67 -5.29
CA VAL A 174 -0.37 13.12 -4.27
C VAL A 174 -0.65 11.67 -4.61
N GLN A 175 -0.31 10.77 -3.69
CA GLN A 175 -0.69 9.36 -3.75
C GLN A 175 -1.86 9.12 -2.80
N PRO A 176 -3.09 8.90 -3.31
CA PRO A 176 -4.22 8.55 -2.46
C PRO A 176 -4.10 7.10 -1.99
N GLY A 177 -4.42 6.88 -0.72
CA GLY A 177 -4.52 5.56 -0.11
C GLY A 177 -5.85 5.38 0.64
N LYS A 178 -6.01 4.26 1.34
CA LYS A 178 -7.19 3.99 2.14
C LYS A 178 -7.20 4.90 3.39
N MET A 179 -7.95 6.00 3.35
CA MET A 179 -8.02 7.03 4.41
C MET A 179 -6.67 7.72 4.65
N LEU A 180 -5.91 7.98 3.57
CA LEU A 180 -4.57 8.55 3.57
C LEU A 180 -4.36 9.39 2.32
N PHE A 181 -3.68 10.52 2.46
CA PHE A 181 -3.02 11.23 1.37
C PHE A 181 -1.52 11.28 1.64
N GLU A 182 -0.72 10.74 0.73
CA GLU A 182 0.75 10.79 0.81
C GLU A 182 1.29 11.75 -0.24
N LEU A 183 2.15 12.69 0.18
CA LEU A 183 2.89 13.57 -0.71
C LEU A 183 4.31 13.06 -0.88
N ARG A 184 4.75 12.96 -2.13
CA ARG A 184 6.03 12.38 -2.53
C ARG A 184 6.58 13.03 -3.80
N PRO A 185 7.88 12.86 -4.11
CA PRO A 185 8.40 13.19 -5.43
C PRO A 185 7.60 12.47 -6.53
N GLY A 186 7.37 13.14 -7.66
CA GLY A 186 6.75 12.56 -8.82
C GLY A 186 7.64 11.57 -9.57
N GLY A 187 7.14 11.00 -10.67
CA GLY A 187 7.94 10.25 -11.64
C GLY A 187 8.12 8.74 -11.40
N ALA A 188 7.62 8.18 -10.29
CA ALA A 188 7.68 6.74 -10.04
C ALA A 188 6.31 6.16 -9.65
N ASP A 189 6.09 4.90 -10.00
CA ASP A 189 4.95 4.07 -9.63
C ASP A 189 5.38 2.59 -9.54
N LYS A 190 4.49 1.71 -9.07
CA LYS A 190 4.78 0.27 -8.99
C LYS A 190 5.11 -0.34 -10.38
N GLY A 191 4.52 0.18 -11.45
CA GLY A 191 4.79 -0.29 -12.82
C GLY A 191 6.20 0.08 -13.29
N SER A 192 6.66 1.31 -13.00
CA SER A 192 8.04 1.73 -13.28
C SER A 192 9.04 0.95 -12.42
N ALA A 193 8.69 0.64 -11.17
CA ALA A 193 9.49 -0.22 -10.30
C ALA A 193 9.68 -1.62 -10.91
N VAL A 194 8.59 -2.27 -11.34
CA VAL A 194 8.67 -3.57 -12.00
C VAL A 194 9.54 -3.51 -13.25
N ARG A 195 9.35 -2.51 -14.12
CA ARG A 195 10.20 -2.34 -15.32
C ARG A 195 11.69 -2.15 -15.02
N ARG A 196 12.03 -1.52 -13.88
CA ARG A 196 13.42 -1.35 -13.45
C ARG A 196 14.04 -2.66 -12.94
N LEU A 197 13.22 -3.53 -12.37
CA LEU A 197 13.66 -4.80 -11.77
C LEU A 197 13.73 -5.95 -12.78
N MET A 198 13.12 -5.81 -13.95
CA MET A 198 13.18 -6.77 -15.08
C MET A 198 14.42 -6.57 -15.94
#